data_4604d5bb64fd3b34d01a813da8348451
#
_entry.id   4604d5bb64fd3b34d01a813da8348451
#
_cell.length_a   1.000
_cell.length_b   1.000
_cell.length_c   1.000
_cell.angle_alpha   90.00
_cell.angle_beta   90.00
_cell.angle_gamma   90.00
#
_symmetry.space_group_name_H-M   'P 1'
#
loop_
_entity.id
_entity.type
_entity.pdbx_description
1 polymer ?
#
loop_
_entity_poly.entity_id
_entity_poly.type
_entity_poly.pdbx_seq_one_letter_code
_entity_poly.pdbx_strand_id
1 'polypeptide(L)'
;MRMQTEAGSDGRQRHIAEISAALSLFAALYLATFFVARFASEAAGAFFNQWVALCSVCAATFGTIAIIEHGAWHLGFFVPPRLATREFLLGCAAAILLIGAADGLVLLTTRLHHVAGNGFPWVEMIAVYLPAVFHEELLFRGYAFQKIWKTHRLAAILLSSFIFAALHAGNNAFSLLAMANLFFAGILLALAYARYERLWFPIGIHLAWNLLSGPILGYNVSGYESSESVLRTVGRGWPWLTGGYFGIEGSVWIVIVELAGIVLLLRQRRTPIIAPPQS
;
A
#
# COMPACT_ATOMS: atom_id res chain seq x y z
N MET A 1 31.77 24.10 27.09
CA MET A 1 30.49 23.35 27.11
C MET A 1 29.39 23.95 26.21
N ARG A 2 29.25 25.28 26.05
CA ARG A 2 28.29 25.92 25.13
C ARG A 2 28.58 25.69 23.63
N MET A 3 29.82 25.68 23.19
CA MET A 3 30.15 25.46 21.76
C MET A 3 29.86 24.09 21.20
N GLN A 4 29.85 23.02 22.01
CA GLN A 4 29.48 21.66 21.55
C GLN A 4 27.97 21.47 21.39
N THR A 5 27.16 22.22 22.14
CA THR A 5 25.69 22.19 22.01
C THR A 5 25.17 22.92 20.78
N GLU A 6 25.84 24.00 20.37
CA GLU A 6 25.48 24.81 19.18
C GLU A 6 25.82 24.07 17.87
N ALA A 7 26.99 23.43 17.79
CA ALA A 7 27.36 22.62 16.62
C ALA A 7 26.43 21.40 16.39
N GLY A 8 25.91 20.79 17.46
CA GLY A 8 24.94 19.72 17.39
C GLY A 8 23.55 20.16 16.96
N SER A 9 23.13 21.37 17.34
CA SER A 9 21.84 21.95 16.96
C SER A 9 21.82 22.37 15.48
N ASP A 10 22.90 22.94 14.97
CA ASP A 10 23.02 23.36 13.57
C ASP A 10 23.03 22.15 12.62
N GLY A 11 23.74 21.08 12.95
CA GLY A 11 23.72 19.83 12.17
C GLY A 11 22.34 19.17 12.11
N ARG A 12 21.59 19.17 13.23
CA ARG A 12 20.23 18.64 13.28
C ARG A 12 19.26 19.50 12.47
N GLN A 13 19.37 20.81 12.54
CA GLN A 13 18.52 21.72 11.77
C GLN A 13 18.76 21.59 10.26
N ARG A 14 20.00 21.47 9.82
CA ARG A 14 20.34 21.21 8.40
C ARG A 14 19.74 19.90 7.91
N HIS A 15 19.88 18.84 8.68
CA HIS A 15 19.31 17.54 8.32
C HIS A 15 17.77 17.55 8.22
N ILE A 16 17.08 18.24 9.13
CA ILE A 16 15.62 18.43 9.06
C ILE A 16 15.25 19.26 7.82
N ALA A 17 16.00 20.32 7.50
CA ALA A 17 15.76 21.14 6.32
C ALA A 17 15.93 20.35 5.01
N GLU A 18 16.93 19.48 4.92
CA GLU A 18 17.15 18.58 3.77
C GLU A 18 15.99 17.59 3.58
N ILE A 19 15.53 16.96 4.66
CA ILE A 19 14.36 16.07 4.61
C ILE A 19 13.12 16.85 4.16
N SER A 20 12.88 18.02 4.76
CA SER A 20 11.73 18.84 4.41
C SER A 20 11.75 19.29 2.96
N ALA A 21 12.91 19.73 2.45
CA ALA A 21 13.07 20.12 1.04
C ALA A 21 12.80 18.93 0.09
N ALA A 22 13.33 17.76 0.42
CA ALA A 22 13.13 16.55 -0.38
C ALA A 22 11.66 16.11 -0.43
N LEU A 23 10.97 16.11 0.73
CA LEU A 23 9.54 15.77 0.80
C LEU A 23 8.67 16.84 0.11
N SER A 24 9.02 18.11 0.24
CA SER A 24 8.31 19.20 -0.45
C SER A 24 8.45 19.11 -1.97
N LEU A 25 9.66 18.84 -2.47
CA LEU A 25 9.87 18.64 -3.90
C LEU A 25 9.13 17.41 -4.42
N PHE A 26 9.18 16.29 -3.70
CA PHE A 26 8.43 15.08 -4.06
C PHE A 26 6.93 15.36 -4.15
N ALA A 27 6.36 16.01 -3.12
CA ALA A 27 4.94 16.36 -3.11
C ALA A 27 4.57 17.33 -4.24
N ALA A 28 5.39 18.35 -4.49
CA ALA A 28 5.17 19.31 -5.58
C ALA A 28 5.21 18.63 -6.96
N LEU A 29 6.19 17.77 -7.23
CA LEU A 29 6.29 17.01 -8.47
C LEU A 29 5.13 16.05 -8.64
N TYR A 30 4.74 15.34 -7.56
CA TYR A 30 3.61 14.41 -7.60
C TYR A 30 2.31 15.14 -7.92
N LEU A 31 1.99 16.21 -7.19
CA LEU A 31 0.76 16.97 -7.41
C LEU A 31 0.76 17.63 -8.80
N ALA A 32 1.85 18.24 -9.22
CA ALA A 32 1.94 18.88 -10.54
C ALA A 32 1.72 17.85 -11.66
N THR A 33 2.44 16.73 -11.65
CA THR A 33 2.31 15.68 -12.68
C THR A 33 0.94 15.01 -12.62
N PHE A 34 0.40 14.75 -11.43
CA PHE A 34 -0.91 14.15 -11.25
C PHE A 34 -2.03 15.06 -11.80
N PHE A 35 -2.04 16.35 -11.47
CA PHE A 35 -3.08 17.26 -11.96
C PHE A 35 -2.98 17.51 -13.46
N VAL A 36 -1.76 17.70 -14.00
CA VAL A 36 -1.55 17.85 -15.45
C VAL A 36 -2.02 16.61 -16.20
N ALA A 37 -1.63 15.44 -15.72
CA ALA A 37 -1.98 14.19 -16.38
C ALA A 37 -3.47 13.85 -16.20
N ARG A 38 -4.07 14.16 -15.04
CA ARG A 38 -5.52 14.02 -14.83
C ARG A 38 -6.31 14.91 -15.79
N PHE A 39 -5.94 16.16 -15.94
CA PHE A 39 -6.58 17.07 -16.89
C PHE A 39 -6.49 16.56 -18.33
N ALA A 40 -5.33 16.02 -18.73
CA ALA A 40 -5.15 15.39 -20.03
C ALA A 40 -5.97 14.10 -20.21
N SER A 41 -6.14 13.30 -19.13
CA SER A 41 -6.86 12.02 -19.16
C SER A 41 -8.38 12.17 -19.11
N GLU A 42 -8.92 13.26 -18.56
CA GLU A 42 -10.36 13.58 -18.63
C GLU A 42 -10.82 13.75 -20.08
N ALA A 43 -9.93 14.19 -20.96
CA ALA A 43 -10.17 14.24 -22.40
C ALA A 43 -10.10 12.85 -23.08
N ALA A 44 -9.48 11.85 -22.42
CA ALA A 44 -9.23 10.50 -22.96
C ALA A 44 -10.09 9.39 -22.32
N GLY A 45 -10.90 9.71 -21.28
CA GLY A 45 -11.80 8.78 -20.59
C GLY A 45 -11.21 8.14 -19.31
N ALA A 46 -12.09 7.73 -18.40
CA ALA A 46 -11.78 7.27 -17.03
C ALA A 46 -10.82 6.06 -16.95
N PHE A 47 -10.61 5.33 -18.02
CA PHE A 47 -9.80 4.12 -18.08
C PHE A 47 -8.30 4.35 -17.77
N PHE A 48 -7.82 5.58 -17.96
CA PHE A 48 -6.41 5.90 -17.78
C PHE A 48 -6.03 6.42 -16.38
N ASN A 49 -6.98 6.62 -15.48
CA ASN A 49 -6.72 7.30 -14.20
C ASN A 49 -5.66 6.62 -13.32
N GLN A 50 -5.67 5.29 -13.20
CA GLN A 50 -4.72 4.57 -12.35
C GLN A 50 -3.30 4.54 -12.95
N TRP A 51 -3.17 4.42 -14.26
CA TRP A 51 -1.89 4.53 -14.95
C TRP A 51 -1.30 5.95 -14.86
N VAL A 52 -2.17 6.95 -14.93
CA VAL A 52 -1.78 8.35 -14.73
C VAL A 52 -1.21 8.56 -13.33
N ALA A 53 -1.89 8.05 -12.30
CA ALA A 53 -1.42 8.14 -10.93
C ALA A 53 -0.06 7.42 -10.75
N LEU A 54 0.10 6.23 -11.34
CA LEU A 54 1.36 5.50 -11.33
C LEU A 54 2.49 6.27 -12.05
N CYS A 55 2.24 6.81 -13.22
CA CYS A 55 3.23 7.62 -13.94
C CYS A 55 3.62 8.86 -13.15
N SER A 56 2.66 9.50 -12.46
CA SER A 56 2.91 10.70 -11.64
C SER A 56 3.80 10.39 -10.43
N VAL A 57 3.53 9.30 -9.71
CA VAL A 57 4.39 8.90 -8.58
C VAL A 57 5.77 8.46 -9.04
N CYS A 58 5.88 7.81 -10.19
CA CYS A 58 7.17 7.48 -10.79
C CYS A 58 7.95 8.75 -11.14
N ALA A 59 7.32 9.72 -11.81
CA ALA A 59 7.95 10.99 -12.15
C ALA A 59 8.41 11.77 -10.90
N ALA A 60 7.58 11.84 -9.86
CA ALA A 60 7.94 12.47 -8.60
C ALA A 60 9.10 11.76 -7.90
N THR A 61 9.04 10.42 -7.84
CA THR A 61 10.07 9.60 -7.20
C THR A 61 11.43 9.76 -7.89
N PHE A 62 11.49 9.49 -9.20
CA PHE A 62 12.75 9.53 -9.93
C PHE A 62 13.24 10.96 -10.14
N GLY A 63 12.34 11.94 -10.33
CA GLY A 63 12.69 13.35 -10.39
C GLY A 63 13.33 13.85 -9.09
N THR A 64 12.73 13.52 -7.93
CA THR A 64 13.31 13.89 -6.64
C THR A 64 14.66 13.22 -6.39
N ILE A 65 14.77 11.92 -6.71
CA ILE A 65 16.05 11.19 -6.59
C ILE A 65 17.13 11.82 -7.48
N ALA A 66 16.78 12.21 -8.70
CA ALA A 66 17.74 12.85 -9.60
C ALA A 66 18.20 14.21 -9.09
N ILE A 67 17.29 15.06 -8.59
CA ILE A 67 17.55 16.44 -8.19
C ILE A 67 18.21 16.52 -6.80
N ILE A 68 17.68 15.79 -5.82
CA ILE A 68 18.12 15.90 -4.41
C ILE A 68 19.19 14.87 -4.07
N GLU A 69 19.03 13.62 -4.52
CA GLU A 69 19.93 12.53 -4.16
C GLU A 69 21.02 12.28 -5.22
N HIS A 70 21.03 13.07 -6.30
CA HIS A 70 21.99 12.95 -7.41
C HIS A 70 22.09 11.51 -7.97
N GLY A 71 20.96 10.80 -7.96
CA GLY A 71 20.85 9.41 -8.41
C GLY A 71 21.32 8.33 -7.42
N ALA A 72 21.80 8.72 -6.23
CA ALA A 72 22.41 7.80 -5.25
C ALA A 72 21.39 7.07 -4.34
N TRP A 73 20.09 7.10 -4.64
CA TRP A 73 19.05 6.50 -3.80
C TRP A 73 18.60 5.14 -4.31
N HIS A 74 18.59 4.14 -3.43
CA HIS A 74 18.09 2.79 -3.75
C HIS A 74 16.71 2.57 -3.12
N LEU A 75 15.67 2.46 -3.97
CA LEU A 75 14.29 2.24 -3.56
C LEU A 75 13.99 0.81 -3.07
N GLY A 76 14.93 -0.13 -3.21
CA GLY A 76 14.65 -1.55 -2.96
C GLY A 76 13.66 -2.16 -3.96
N PHE A 77 13.44 -1.49 -5.09
CA PHE A 77 12.60 -1.97 -6.18
C PHE A 77 13.42 -2.75 -7.22
N PHE A 78 14.59 -2.21 -7.59
CA PHE A 78 15.51 -2.84 -8.55
C PHE A 78 16.41 -3.84 -7.83
N VAL A 79 16.00 -5.10 -7.85
CA VAL A 79 16.70 -6.24 -7.21
C VAL A 79 16.75 -7.42 -8.18
N PRO A 80 17.61 -8.41 -7.97
CA PRO A 80 17.64 -9.61 -8.82
C PRO A 80 16.25 -10.24 -8.97
N PRO A 81 15.81 -10.63 -10.17
CA PRO A 81 14.46 -11.15 -10.43
C PRO A 81 14.06 -12.31 -9.50
N ARG A 82 14.97 -13.22 -9.22
CA ARG A 82 14.72 -14.35 -8.29
C ARG A 82 14.31 -13.87 -6.89
N LEU A 83 14.92 -12.79 -6.43
CA LEU A 83 14.63 -12.21 -5.11
C LEU A 83 13.30 -11.48 -5.12
N ALA A 84 13.05 -10.66 -6.16
CA ALA A 84 11.77 -9.98 -6.38
C ALA A 84 10.61 -10.98 -6.41
N THR A 85 10.72 -12.03 -7.25
CA THR A 85 9.69 -13.06 -7.37
C THR A 85 9.46 -13.79 -6.06
N ARG A 86 10.52 -14.18 -5.34
CA ARG A 86 10.38 -14.85 -4.05
C ARG A 86 9.62 -13.98 -3.05
N GLU A 87 9.98 -12.72 -2.90
CA GLU A 87 9.35 -11.82 -1.93
C GLU A 87 7.90 -11.51 -2.32
N PHE A 88 7.65 -11.29 -3.61
CA PHE A 88 6.30 -11.10 -4.12
C PHE A 88 5.41 -12.32 -3.83
N LEU A 89 5.87 -13.52 -4.13
CA LEU A 89 5.10 -14.76 -3.86
C LEU A 89 4.89 -15.01 -2.37
N LEU A 90 5.86 -14.69 -1.51
CA LEU A 90 5.67 -14.74 -0.06
C LEU A 90 4.60 -13.72 0.40
N GLY A 91 4.56 -12.54 -0.22
CA GLY A 91 3.51 -11.56 0.00
C GLY A 91 2.13 -12.06 -0.42
N CYS A 92 2.03 -12.64 -1.61
CA CYS A 92 0.79 -13.27 -2.07
C CYS A 92 0.31 -14.38 -1.12
N ALA A 93 1.22 -15.25 -0.67
CA ALA A 93 0.89 -16.31 0.28
C ALA A 93 0.39 -15.75 1.63
N ALA A 94 1.00 -14.66 2.13
CA ALA A 94 0.55 -13.99 3.34
C ALA A 94 -0.88 -13.42 3.17
N ALA A 95 -1.17 -12.75 2.06
CA ALA A 95 -2.51 -12.22 1.77
C ALA A 95 -3.55 -13.34 1.64
N ILE A 96 -3.22 -14.46 0.98
CA ILE A 96 -4.12 -15.64 0.86
C ILE A 96 -4.50 -16.15 2.25
N LEU A 97 -3.53 -16.24 3.16
CA LEU A 97 -3.80 -16.71 4.53
C LEU A 97 -4.66 -15.73 5.31
N LEU A 98 -4.36 -14.42 5.23
CA LEU A 98 -5.08 -13.39 5.97
C LEU A 98 -6.51 -13.21 5.45
N ILE A 99 -6.69 -13.04 4.14
CA ILE A 99 -8.02 -12.90 3.52
C ILE A 99 -8.82 -14.20 3.64
N GLY A 100 -8.19 -15.35 3.42
CA GLY A 100 -8.87 -16.65 3.58
C GLY A 100 -9.36 -16.90 5.01
N ALA A 101 -8.57 -16.47 6.01
CA ALA A 101 -9.01 -16.54 7.41
C ALA A 101 -10.15 -15.55 7.70
N ALA A 102 -10.08 -14.31 7.19
CA ALA A 102 -11.15 -13.32 7.37
C ALA A 102 -12.44 -13.76 6.69
N ASP A 103 -12.36 -14.23 5.44
CA ASP A 103 -13.50 -14.77 4.68
C ASP A 103 -14.14 -15.97 5.41
N GLY A 104 -13.33 -16.94 5.87
CA GLY A 104 -13.81 -18.05 6.68
C GLY A 104 -14.57 -17.59 7.94
N LEU A 105 -14.07 -16.57 8.66
CA LEU A 105 -14.76 -16.02 9.82
C LEU A 105 -16.06 -15.29 9.43
N VAL A 106 -16.08 -14.57 8.33
CA VAL A 106 -17.29 -13.93 7.78
C VAL A 106 -18.35 -15.01 7.47
N LEU A 107 -17.98 -16.06 6.73
CA LEU A 107 -18.91 -17.15 6.35
C LEU A 107 -19.43 -17.93 7.57
N LEU A 108 -18.58 -18.15 8.58
CA LEU A 108 -18.96 -18.84 9.82
C LEU A 108 -19.91 -18.04 10.72
N THR A 109 -19.83 -16.72 10.68
CA THR A 109 -20.54 -15.82 11.62
C THR A 109 -21.72 -15.09 11.01
N THR A 110 -21.91 -15.25 9.68
CA THR A 110 -22.99 -14.59 8.94
C THR A 110 -23.77 -15.59 8.10
N ARG A 111 -24.72 -15.11 7.32
CA ARG A 111 -25.43 -15.91 6.31
C ARG A 111 -24.90 -15.64 4.89
N LEU A 112 -23.69 -15.14 4.78
CA LEU A 112 -23.04 -15.01 3.49
C LEU A 112 -22.55 -16.39 3.01
N HIS A 113 -22.55 -16.56 1.71
CA HIS A 113 -21.99 -17.72 1.03
C HIS A 113 -21.53 -17.34 -0.37
N HIS A 114 -20.65 -18.12 -0.93
CA HIS A 114 -20.17 -17.93 -2.28
C HIS A 114 -21.00 -18.72 -3.27
N VAL A 115 -21.32 -18.10 -4.40
CA VAL A 115 -21.90 -18.74 -5.58
C VAL A 115 -20.98 -18.53 -6.78
N ALA A 116 -21.14 -19.29 -7.85
CA ALA A 116 -20.37 -19.06 -9.07
C ALA A 116 -20.61 -17.63 -9.61
N GLY A 117 -19.55 -16.97 -9.96
CA GLY A 117 -19.57 -15.67 -10.59
C GLY A 117 -19.61 -15.74 -12.11
N ASN A 118 -19.17 -14.69 -12.76
CA ASN A 118 -19.23 -14.53 -14.21
C ASN A 118 -17.85 -14.55 -14.89
N GLY A 119 -16.76 -14.69 -14.14
CA GLY A 119 -15.42 -14.79 -14.67
C GLY A 119 -14.39 -13.97 -13.90
N PHE A 120 -13.17 -13.91 -14.42
CA PHE A 120 -12.10 -13.09 -13.82
C PHE A 120 -11.90 -11.82 -14.66
N PRO A 121 -11.89 -10.63 -14.04
CA PRO A 121 -11.82 -9.35 -14.76
C PRO A 121 -10.40 -9.01 -15.24
N TRP A 122 -9.91 -9.70 -16.26
CA TRP A 122 -8.54 -9.55 -16.77
C TRP A 122 -8.19 -8.13 -17.20
N VAL A 123 -9.15 -7.45 -17.83
CA VAL A 123 -8.95 -6.06 -18.28
C VAL A 123 -8.84 -5.13 -17.08
N GLU A 124 -9.72 -5.27 -16.10
CA GLU A 124 -9.71 -4.47 -14.89
C GLU A 124 -8.47 -4.75 -14.03
N MET A 125 -8.02 -6.02 -13.96
CA MET A 125 -6.77 -6.37 -13.29
C MET A 125 -5.59 -5.56 -13.85
N ILE A 126 -5.46 -5.46 -15.17
CA ILE A 126 -4.36 -4.74 -15.81
C ILE A 126 -4.57 -3.23 -15.76
N ALA A 127 -5.82 -2.77 -15.95
CA ALA A 127 -6.12 -1.35 -16.08
C ALA A 127 -6.28 -0.63 -14.74
N VAL A 128 -6.70 -1.34 -13.69
CA VAL A 128 -7.04 -0.76 -12.39
C VAL A 128 -6.19 -1.34 -11.28
N TYR A 129 -6.33 -2.63 -10.96
CA TYR A 129 -5.70 -3.23 -9.77
C TYR A 129 -4.18 -3.15 -9.79
N LEU A 130 -3.55 -3.56 -10.89
CA LEU A 130 -2.11 -3.55 -10.99
C LEU A 130 -1.52 -2.15 -10.86
N PRO A 131 -1.91 -1.15 -11.68
CA PRO A 131 -1.34 0.19 -11.56
C PRO A 131 -1.72 0.88 -10.24
N ALA A 132 -2.90 0.64 -9.66
CA ALA A 132 -3.28 1.18 -8.35
C ALA A 132 -2.33 0.70 -7.25
N VAL A 133 -2.08 -0.61 -7.16
CA VAL A 133 -1.19 -1.17 -6.14
C VAL A 133 0.23 -0.65 -6.29
N PHE A 134 0.78 -0.61 -7.51
CA PHE A 134 2.13 -0.07 -7.73
C PHE A 134 2.19 1.43 -7.40
N HIS A 135 1.18 2.20 -7.78
CA HIS A 135 1.07 3.61 -7.42
C HIS A 135 1.07 3.80 -5.91
N GLU A 136 0.20 3.08 -5.20
CA GLU A 136 0.06 3.22 -3.75
C GLU A 136 1.30 2.76 -3.00
N GLU A 137 1.91 1.63 -3.37
CA GLU A 137 3.14 1.18 -2.71
C GLU A 137 4.32 2.11 -2.97
N LEU A 138 4.44 2.70 -4.18
CA LEU A 138 5.46 3.71 -4.45
C LEU A 138 5.18 5.02 -3.70
N LEU A 139 3.92 5.43 -3.55
CA LEU A 139 3.55 6.64 -2.83
C LEU A 139 3.78 6.49 -1.32
N PHE A 140 3.35 5.38 -0.72
CA PHE A 140 3.32 5.17 0.73
C PHE A 140 4.53 4.41 1.29
N ARG A 141 5.28 3.66 0.47
CA ARG A 141 6.48 2.87 0.89
C ARG A 141 7.69 3.18 0.02
N GLY A 142 7.52 4.03 -1.01
CA GLY A 142 8.60 4.51 -1.86
C GLY A 142 9.42 5.61 -1.21
N TYR A 143 9.85 6.58 -2.01
CA TYR A 143 10.86 7.56 -1.63
C TYR A 143 10.53 8.35 -0.34
N ALA A 144 9.34 8.94 -0.26
CA ALA A 144 8.98 9.80 0.87
C ALA A 144 8.97 9.02 2.20
N PHE A 145 8.35 7.83 2.21
CA PHE A 145 8.38 6.94 3.37
C PHE A 145 9.80 6.56 3.75
N GLN A 146 10.61 6.13 2.79
CA GLN A 146 11.97 5.68 3.03
C GLN A 146 12.89 6.81 3.52
N LYS A 147 12.66 8.05 3.09
CA LYS A 147 13.37 9.22 3.58
C LYS A 147 13.10 9.44 5.08
N ILE A 148 11.83 9.36 5.50
CA ILE A 148 11.44 9.44 6.92
C ILE A 148 11.91 8.20 7.69
N TRP A 149 11.80 7.01 7.10
CA TRP A 149 12.19 5.73 7.69
C TRP A 149 13.64 5.69 8.16
N LYS A 150 14.55 6.26 7.38
CA LYS A 150 15.99 6.34 7.74
C LYS A 150 16.23 7.15 9.02
N THR A 151 15.34 8.09 9.35
CA THR A 151 15.48 8.99 10.50
C THR A 151 14.57 8.59 11.65
N HIS A 152 13.28 8.34 11.37
CA HIS A 152 12.23 8.08 12.37
C HIS A 152 11.28 6.97 11.90
N ARG A 153 11.64 5.71 12.17
CA ARG A 153 10.89 4.53 11.71
C ARG A 153 9.42 4.52 12.13
N LEU A 154 9.15 4.81 13.41
CA LEU A 154 7.78 4.84 13.91
C LEU A 154 6.96 5.94 13.25
N ALA A 155 7.53 7.13 13.07
CA ALA A 155 6.86 8.22 12.36
C ALA A 155 6.55 7.85 10.91
N ALA A 156 7.47 7.21 10.20
CA ALA A 156 7.22 6.72 8.84
C ALA A 156 6.04 5.77 8.79
N ILE A 157 5.98 4.77 9.69
CA ILE A 157 4.88 3.80 9.76
C ILE A 157 3.56 4.53 10.03
N LEU A 158 3.47 5.30 11.13
CA LEU A 158 2.21 5.89 11.56
C LEU A 158 1.68 6.94 10.58
N LEU A 159 2.57 7.81 10.06
CA LEU A 159 2.18 8.87 9.13
C LEU A 159 1.71 8.29 7.80
N SER A 160 2.47 7.34 7.21
CA SER A 160 2.06 6.72 5.95
C SER A 160 0.76 5.94 6.09
N SER A 161 0.55 5.22 7.19
CA SER A 161 -0.67 4.47 7.45
C SER A 161 -1.88 5.37 7.66
N PHE A 162 -1.70 6.49 8.38
CA PHE A 162 -2.78 7.46 8.58
C PHE A 162 -3.19 8.14 7.26
N ILE A 163 -2.21 8.59 6.46
CA ILE A 163 -2.49 9.22 5.16
C ILE A 163 -3.13 8.20 4.20
N PHE A 164 -2.66 6.95 4.20
CA PHE A 164 -3.25 5.87 3.42
C PHE A 164 -4.74 5.71 3.74
N ALA A 165 -5.11 5.57 5.01
CA ALA A 165 -6.50 5.47 5.44
C ALA A 165 -7.32 6.73 5.12
N ALA A 166 -6.76 7.91 5.35
CA ALA A 166 -7.43 9.19 5.13
C ALA A 166 -7.77 9.45 3.66
N LEU A 167 -6.90 9.03 2.72
CA LEU A 167 -7.16 9.18 1.29
C LEU A 167 -8.31 8.30 0.77
N HIS A 168 -8.68 7.25 1.52
CA HIS A 168 -9.84 6.42 1.21
C HIS A 168 -11.16 6.97 1.79
N ALA A 169 -11.13 8.07 2.54
CA ALA A 169 -12.32 8.63 3.18
C ALA A 169 -13.42 9.07 2.19
N GLY A 170 -13.06 9.32 0.93
CA GLY A 170 -14.00 9.63 -0.16
C GLY A 170 -14.63 8.41 -0.84
N ASN A 171 -14.25 7.19 -0.47
CA ASN A 171 -14.74 5.98 -1.09
C ASN A 171 -16.18 5.64 -0.65
N ASN A 172 -16.90 4.89 -1.48
CA ASN A 172 -18.27 4.50 -1.20
C ASN A 172 -18.37 3.68 0.10
N ALA A 173 -19.40 3.98 0.90
CA ALA A 173 -19.69 3.32 2.18
C ALA A 173 -18.53 3.31 3.18
N PHE A 174 -17.62 4.28 3.11
CA PHE A 174 -16.56 4.48 4.09
C PHE A 174 -17.14 4.62 5.51
N SER A 175 -16.51 3.97 6.48
CA SER A 175 -16.93 3.96 7.88
C SER A 175 -15.73 4.08 8.82
N LEU A 176 -15.96 4.34 10.09
CA LEU A 176 -14.88 4.35 11.10
C LEU A 176 -14.18 2.99 11.20
N LEU A 177 -14.91 1.88 11.00
CA LEU A 177 -14.32 0.55 10.99
C LEU A 177 -13.45 0.34 9.75
N ALA A 178 -13.91 0.79 8.57
CA ALA A 178 -13.10 0.79 7.35
C ALA A 178 -11.82 1.66 7.52
N MET A 179 -11.96 2.84 8.16
CA MET A 179 -10.79 3.68 8.45
C MET A 179 -9.78 2.96 9.36
N ALA A 180 -10.26 2.30 10.41
CA ALA A 180 -9.39 1.55 11.33
C ALA A 180 -8.67 0.40 10.59
N ASN A 181 -9.39 -0.36 9.76
CA ASN A 181 -8.82 -1.44 8.96
C ASN A 181 -7.77 -0.90 7.98
N LEU A 182 -8.08 0.12 7.20
CA LEU A 182 -7.11 0.73 6.28
C LEU A 182 -5.88 1.29 7.00
N PHE A 183 -6.03 1.80 8.22
CA PHE A 183 -4.89 2.22 9.04
C PHE A 183 -4.03 1.01 9.46
N PHE A 184 -4.64 -0.10 9.89
CA PHE A 184 -3.91 -1.33 10.24
C PHE A 184 -3.32 -2.00 8.99
N ALA A 185 -4.01 -2.00 7.83
CA ALA A 185 -3.44 -2.40 6.55
C ALA A 185 -2.19 -1.57 6.22
N GLY A 186 -2.25 -0.25 6.44
CA GLY A 186 -1.12 0.65 6.29
C GLY A 186 0.07 0.23 7.16
N ILE A 187 -0.15 -0.10 8.43
CA ILE A 187 0.89 -0.60 9.35
C ILE A 187 1.42 -1.96 8.88
N LEU A 188 0.55 -2.89 8.50
CA LEU A 188 0.93 -4.21 8.01
C LEU A 188 1.88 -4.11 6.81
N LEU A 189 1.53 -3.29 5.81
CA LEU A 189 2.33 -3.09 4.60
C LEU A 189 3.63 -2.32 4.89
N ALA A 190 3.63 -1.36 5.84
CA ALA A 190 4.85 -0.69 6.27
C ALA A 190 5.81 -1.65 7.01
N LEU A 191 5.27 -2.56 7.83
CA LEU A 191 6.07 -3.61 8.47
C LEU A 191 6.54 -4.67 7.48
N ALA A 192 5.73 -4.97 6.45
CA ALA A 192 6.14 -5.83 5.34
C ALA A 192 7.35 -5.23 4.59
N TYR A 193 7.32 -3.91 4.31
CA TYR A 193 8.50 -3.21 3.81
C TYR A 193 9.68 -3.33 4.78
N ALA A 194 9.46 -3.08 6.08
CA ALA A 194 10.49 -3.13 7.11
C ALA A 194 11.18 -4.49 7.23
N ARG A 195 10.53 -5.57 6.80
CA ARG A 195 11.05 -6.94 6.84
C ARG A 195 12.25 -7.16 5.94
N TYR A 196 12.21 -6.58 4.75
CA TYR A 196 13.21 -6.75 3.70
C TYR A 196 13.84 -5.43 3.24
N GLU A 197 13.27 -4.28 3.63
CA GLU A 197 13.56 -2.93 3.12
C GLU A 197 13.46 -2.89 1.58
N ARG A 198 12.49 -3.63 1.03
CA ARG A 198 12.18 -3.76 -0.39
C ARG A 198 10.68 -3.77 -0.63
N LEU A 199 10.26 -3.36 -1.83
CA LEU A 199 8.85 -3.15 -2.16
C LEU A 199 8.11 -4.42 -2.61
N TRP A 200 8.81 -5.49 -2.99
CA TRP A 200 8.17 -6.66 -3.59
C TRP A 200 7.27 -7.44 -2.63
N PHE A 201 7.64 -7.54 -1.36
CA PHE A 201 6.83 -8.23 -0.36
C PHE A 201 5.53 -7.46 -0.06
N PRO A 202 5.53 -6.14 0.25
CA PRO A 202 4.27 -5.40 0.41
C PRO A 202 3.45 -5.32 -0.89
N ILE A 203 4.05 -5.18 -2.07
CA ILE A 203 3.33 -5.24 -3.35
C ILE A 203 2.62 -6.58 -3.52
N GLY A 204 3.28 -7.70 -3.18
CA GLY A 204 2.67 -9.03 -3.21
C GLY A 204 1.47 -9.17 -2.28
N ILE A 205 1.59 -8.67 -1.04
CA ILE A 205 0.47 -8.66 -0.08
C ILE A 205 -0.68 -7.84 -0.65
N HIS A 206 -0.42 -6.60 -1.05
CA HIS A 206 -1.45 -5.65 -1.46
C HIS A 206 -2.17 -6.10 -2.74
N LEU A 207 -1.44 -6.53 -3.76
CA LEU A 207 -2.06 -7.01 -5.00
C LEU A 207 -2.90 -8.26 -4.77
N ALA A 208 -2.36 -9.25 -4.07
CA ALA A 208 -3.11 -10.47 -3.79
C ALA A 208 -4.32 -10.21 -2.88
N TRP A 209 -4.21 -9.28 -1.92
CA TRP A 209 -5.32 -8.84 -1.10
C TRP A 209 -6.48 -8.31 -1.94
N ASN A 210 -6.21 -7.34 -2.83
CA ASN A 210 -7.22 -6.74 -3.67
C ASN A 210 -7.83 -7.76 -4.64
N LEU A 211 -6.99 -8.59 -5.30
CA LEU A 211 -7.46 -9.62 -6.23
C LEU A 211 -8.29 -10.71 -5.55
N LEU A 212 -7.92 -11.11 -4.33
CA LEU A 212 -8.69 -12.10 -3.57
C LEU A 212 -10.03 -11.51 -3.13
N SER A 213 -10.04 -10.31 -2.59
CA SER A 213 -11.27 -9.69 -2.06
C SER A 213 -12.30 -9.45 -3.17
N GLY A 214 -11.94 -8.78 -4.25
CA GLY A 214 -12.86 -8.46 -5.35
C GLY A 214 -12.93 -9.55 -6.43
N PRO A 215 -11.97 -9.59 -7.34
CA PRO A 215 -11.98 -10.48 -8.51
C PRO A 215 -12.18 -11.96 -8.21
N ILE A 216 -11.74 -12.47 -7.07
CA ILE A 216 -11.87 -13.90 -6.74
C ILE A 216 -13.08 -14.18 -5.86
N LEU A 217 -13.22 -13.52 -4.71
CA LEU A 217 -14.29 -13.81 -3.74
C LEU A 217 -15.58 -13.02 -3.98
N GLY A 218 -15.51 -11.93 -4.79
CA GLY A 218 -16.69 -11.14 -5.15
C GLY A 218 -17.20 -10.22 -4.04
N TYR A 219 -16.31 -9.77 -3.14
CA TYR A 219 -16.55 -8.61 -2.29
C TYR A 219 -16.24 -7.33 -3.05
N ASN A 220 -16.74 -6.21 -2.57
CA ASN A 220 -16.19 -4.93 -3.00
C ASN A 220 -14.77 -4.74 -2.45
N VAL A 221 -13.95 -3.96 -3.14
CA VAL A 221 -12.60 -3.56 -2.70
C VAL A 221 -12.63 -2.08 -2.38
N SER A 222 -12.44 -1.73 -1.12
CA SER A 222 -12.48 -0.34 -0.65
C SER A 222 -13.70 0.47 -1.14
N GLY A 223 -14.86 -0.18 -1.22
CA GLY A 223 -16.12 0.45 -1.65
C GLY A 223 -16.37 0.45 -3.16
N TYR A 224 -15.54 -0.23 -3.95
CA TYR A 224 -15.71 -0.38 -5.41
C TYR A 224 -15.99 -1.83 -5.78
N GLU A 225 -16.96 -2.02 -6.66
CA GLU A 225 -17.36 -3.32 -7.18
C GLU A 225 -16.50 -3.67 -8.40
N SER A 226 -15.99 -4.91 -8.45
CA SER A 226 -15.33 -5.42 -9.66
C SER A 226 -16.35 -5.70 -10.76
N SER A 227 -15.98 -5.46 -12.00
CA SER A 227 -16.85 -5.71 -13.17
C SER A 227 -17.26 -7.16 -13.33
N GLU A 228 -16.37 -8.07 -12.94
CA GLU A 228 -16.56 -9.53 -12.94
C GLU A 228 -15.89 -10.10 -11.68
N SER A 229 -16.31 -11.31 -11.30
CA SER A 229 -15.64 -12.09 -10.25
C SER A 229 -15.81 -13.59 -10.46
N VAL A 230 -14.82 -14.37 -10.02
CA VAL A 230 -14.85 -15.83 -10.09
C VAL A 230 -15.95 -16.39 -9.19
N LEU A 231 -16.07 -15.85 -7.99
CA LEU A 231 -17.15 -16.12 -7.04
C LEU A 231 -17.92 -14.83 -6.78
N ARG A 232 -19.16 -14.93 -6.38
CA ARG A 232 -19.99 -13.84 -5.90
C ARG A 232 -20.38 -14.11 -4.47
N THR A 233 -20.13 -13.18 -3.59
CA THR A 233 -20.56 -13.25 -2.19
C THR A 233 -21.98 -12.73 -2.08
N VAL A 234 -22.90 -13.60 -1.69
CA VAL A 234 -24.33 -13.32 -1.58
C VAL A 234 -24.85 -13.70 -0.20
N GLY A 235 -25.95 -13.10 0.23
CA GLY A 235 -26.59 -13.40 1.51
C GLY A 235 -26.77 -12.15 2.38
N ARG A 236 -26.87 -12.35 3.70
CA ARG A 236 -27.15 -11.28 4.66
C ARG A 236 -26.30 -11.42 5.93
N GLY A 237 -25.95 -10.30 6.53
CA GLY A 237 -25.27 -10.21 7.82
C GLY A 237 -25.21 -8.76 8.27
N TRP A 238 -24.80 -8.56 9.53
CA TRP A 238 -24.59 -7.22 10.04
C TRP A 238 -23.41 -6.55 9.32
N PRO A 239 -23.52 -5.29 8.87
CA PRO A 239 -22.44 -4.63 8.11
C PRO A 239 -21.06 -4.67 8.78
N TRP A 240 -21.01 -4.57 10.12
CA TRP A 240 -19.73 -4.66 10.84
C TRP A 240 -19.09 -6.06 10.85
N LEU A 241 -19.85 -7.13 10.55
CA LEU A 241 -19.34 -8.49 10.35
C LEU A 241 -19.00 -8.77 8.89
N THR A 242 -19.82 -8.29 7.96
CA THR A 242 -19.68 -8.57 6.53
C THR A 242 -18.80 -7.58 5.79
N GLY A 243 -18.60 -6.38 6.38
CA GLY A 243 -17.97 -5.22 5.75
C GLY A 243 -18.95 -4.35 4.96
N GLY A 244 -20.20 -4.80 4.78
CA GLY A 244 -21.23 -4.05 4.04
C GLY A 244 -20.84 -3.77 2.59
N TYR A 245 -21.21 -2.59 2.09
CA TYR A 245 -20.86 -2.19 0.72
C TYR A 245 -19.40 -1.80 0.56
N PHE A 246 -18.68 -1.49 1.64
CA PHE A 246 -17.23 -1.23 1.57
C PHE A 246 -16.45 -2.50 1.16
N GLY A 247 -17.03 -3.66 1.39
CA GLY A 247 -16.43 -4.97 1.16
C GLY A 247 -15.84 -5.56 2.43
N ILE A 248 -15.20 -6.72 2.33
CA ILE A 248 -14.65 -7.45 3.49
C ILE A 248 -13.72 -6.58 4.35
N GLU A 249 -13.06 -5.61 3.74
CA GLU A 249 -12.19 -4.60 4.39
C GLU A 249 -12.95 -3.71 5.41
N GLY A 250 -14.28 -3.65 5.34
CA GLY A 250 -15.11 -2.98 6.32
C GLY A 250 -15.51 -3.86 7.52
N SER A 251 -15.02 -5.10 7.62
CA SER A 251 -15.42 -6.04 8.66
C SER A 251 -14.48 -6.02 9.88
N VAL A 252 -15.01 -6.38 11.05
CA VAL A 252 -14.20 -6.55 12.26
C VAL A 252 -13.22 -7.71 12.14
N TRP A 253 -13.50 -8.68 11.29
CA TRP A 253 -12.62 -9.83 11.08
C TRP A 253 -11.30 -9.43 10.42
N ILE A 254 -11.32 -8.41 9.57
CA ILE A 254 -10.11 -7.83 9.00
C ILE A 254 -9.23 -7.21 10.10
N VAL A 255 -9.79 -6.46 11.08
CA VAL A 255 -9.00 -5.97 12.22
C VAL A 255 -8.23 -7.11 12.89
N ILE A 256 -8.93 -8.23 13.15
CA ILE A 256 -8.35 -9.37 13.88
C ILE A 256 -7.19 -10.00 13.08
N VAL A 257 -7.39 -10.24 11.78
CA VAL A 257 -6.37 -10.89 10.96
C VAL A 257 -5.19 -9.95 10.68
N GLU A 258 -5.44 -8.65 10.51
CA GLU A 258 -4.37 -7.65 10.36
C GLU A 258 -3.53 -7.53 11.62
N LEU A 259 -4.15 -7.46 12.79
CA LEU A 259 -3.43 -7.44 14.07
C LEU A 259 -2.60 -8.71 14.26
N ALA A 260 -3.13 -9.88 13.88
CA ALA A 260 -2.37 -11.12 13.89
C ALA A 260 -1.17 -11.06 12.93
N GLY A 261 -1.36 -10.56 11.71
CA GLY A 261 -0.30 -10.36 10.72
C GLY A 261 0.77 -9.37 11.21
N ILE A 262 0.36 -8.26 11.82
CA ILE A 262 1.25 -7.26 12.44
C ILE A 262 2.11 -7.92 13.53
N VAL A 263 1.48 -8.65 14.44
CA VAL A 263 2.19 -9.35 15.53
C VAL A 263 3.20 -10.37 14.96
N LEU A 264 2.83 -11.12 13.94
CA LEU A 264 3.72 -12.07 13.28
C LEU A 264 4.93 -11.36 12.66
N LEU A 265 4.72 -10.25 11.95
CA LEU A 265 5.82 -9.48 11.35
C LEU A 265 6.74 -8.85 12.41
N LEU A 266 6.19 -8.37 13.53
CA LEU A 266 6.96 -7.81 14.64
C LEU A 266 7.83 -8.88 15.34
N ARG A 267 7.36 -10.12 15.41
CA ARG A 267 8.11 -11.25 16.02
C ARG A 267 9.21 -11.80 15.11
N GLN A 268 9.12 -11.61 13.81
CA GLN A 268 10.14 -12.09 12.88
C GLN A 268 11.39 -11.22 12.97
N ARG A 269 12.58 -11.88 13.06
CA ARG A 269 13.86 -11.18 12.96
C ARG A 269 14.00 -10.57 11.55
N ARG A 270 14.48 -9.32 11.47
CA ARG A 270 14.79 -8.67 10.19
C ARG A 270 15.81 -9.53 9.43
N THR A 271 15.61 -9.70 8.13
CA THR A 271 16.65 -10.29 7.28
C THR A 271 17.69 -9.19 7.04
N PRO A 272 18.98 -9.42 7.38
CA PRO A 272 20.02 -8.44 7.08
C PRO A 272 20.01 -8.10 5.59
N ILE A 273 20.17 -6.81 5.27
CA ILE A 273 20.42 -6.36 3.90
C ILE A 273 21.76 -7.02 3.52
N ILE A 274 21.74 -7.92 2.55
CA ILE A 274 22.98 -8.38 1.93
C ILE A 274 23.48 -7.16 1.16
N ALA A 275 24.55 -6.52 1.66
CA ALA A 275 25.21 -5.45 0.95
C ALA A 275 25.56 -5.99 -0.46
N PRO A 276 25.36 -5.20 -1.54
CA PRO A 276 25.82 -5.62 -2.86
C PRO A 276 27.32 -5.90 -2.77
N PRO A 277 27.83 -6.93 -3.46
CA PRO A 277 29.26 -7.20 -3.48
C PRO A 277 29.96 -5.92 -3.93
N GLN A 278 30.92 -5.47 -3.12
CA GLN A 278 31.79 -4.35 -3.48
C GLN A 278 32.61 -4.81 -4.69
N SER A 279 32.25 -4.28 -5.85
CA SER A 279 33.02 -4.45 -7.11
C SER A 279 34.17 -3.48 -7.18
#